data_6376b63ecac3dad4ffb2d24edc6c36ff
#
_entry.id   6376b63ecac3dad4ffb2d24edc6c36ff
#
_cell.length_a   1.000
_cell.length_b   1.000
_cell.length_c   1.000
_cell.angle_alpha   90.00
_cell.angle_beta   90.00
_cell.angle_gamma   90.00
#
_symmetry.space_group_name_H-M   'P 1'
#
loop_
_entity.id
_entity.type
_entity.pdbx_description
1 polymer ?
#
loop_
_entity_poly.entity_id
_entity_poly.type
_entity_poly.pdbx_seq_one_letter_code
_entity_poly.pdbx_strand_id
1 'polypeptide(L)'
;MSVQINVQASQSALAQSIAQGIAAFNARYAGQNQLNLQINQRSFSQPLGRITSDLADFESALKASNARVLAFGASTAVLGGVIRSFKEIANVTIEVEKSLTDINRVLNLSTNNLQKFSSELFSISKQTASSFDDASKAALEFSRQGLNTEETLKRTADALTLVRLTGISSTRAVEDLTATINGFSKAGLTTSQVVNKLAAVEQDFAVSAADLTEALSRTGQAAQEAGVDFDQLNALVTTAQQNTARGGAVIGNALKTIFTRLQRTETLDQLENFNIAVRDVQGNILPAVQILKNFADQYNDLADAQRAQLSEQVAGVYQVNILKGVIKDLNDSQGTYVQALQ
;
A
#
# COMPACT_ATOMS: atom_id res chain seq x y z
N MET A 1 11.66 35.72 28.10
CA MET A 1 10.53 35.73 29.04
C MET A 1 9.99 34.32 29.09
N SER A 2 10.26 33.61 30.18
CA SER A 2 9.72 32.26 30.40
C SER A 2 8.35 32.43 31.08
N VAL A 3 7.31 31.99 30.42
CA VAL A 3 5.95 31.92 30.98
C VAL A 3 5.86 30.66 31.83
N GLN A 4 5.94 30.77 33.13
CA GLN A 4 5.55 29.72 34.05
C GLN A 4 4.02 29.72 34.16
N ILE A 5 3.37 28.75 33.53
CA ILE A 5 1.95 28.50 33.68
C ILE A 5 1.76 27.77 35.02
N ASN A 6 1.00 28.36 35.92
CA ASN A 6 0.69 27.79 37.24
C ASN A 6 -0.32 26.63 37.04
N VAL A 7 0.20 25.41 36.93
CA VAL A 7 -0.56 24.18 36.58
C VAL A 7 -1.62 23.82 37.65
N GLN A 8 -1.49 24.31 38.90
CA GLN A 8 -2.46 24.00 39.97
C GLN A 8 -3.82 24.70 39.82
N ALA A 9 -3.86 25.90 39.28
CA ALA A 9 -5.13 26.61 39.04
C ALA A 9 -5.87 26.10 37.82
N SER A 10 -5.17 25.52 36.85
CA SER A 10 -5.78 24.92 35.63
C SER A 10 -6.39 23.54 35.88
N GLN A 11 -5.90 22.78 36.87
CA GLN A 11 -6.41 21.43 37.15
C GLN A 11 -7.81 21.45 37.80
N SER A 12 -8.11 22.41 38.68
CA SER A 12 -9.46 22.51 39.23
C SER A 12 -10.49 23.03 38.22
N ALA A 13 -10.11 23.92 37.34
CA ALA A 13 -10.94 24.47 36.29
C ALA A 13 -11.22 23.41 35.20
N LEU A 14 -10.23 22.59 34.88
CA LEU A 14 -10.37 21.46 33.94
C LEU A 14 -11.29 20.37 34.47
N ALA A 15 -11.14 19.99 35.76
CA ALA A 15 -12.01 19.02 36.43
C ALA A 15 -13.47 19.51 36.53
N GLN A 16 -13.69 20.81 36.77
CA GLN A 16 -15.02 21.39 36.76
C GLN A 16 -15.66 21.45 35.40
N SER A 17 -14.93 21.75 34.32
CA SER A 17 -15.46 21.75 32.96
C SER A 17 -15.76 20.35 32.46
N ILE A 18 -14.96 19.36 32.83
CA ILE A 18 -15.26 17.94 32.54
C ILE A 18 -16.53 17.49 33.26
N ALA A 19 -16.68 17.80 34.53
CA ALA A 19 -17.88 17.49 35.33
C ALA A 19 -19.15 18.15 34.74
N GLN A 20 -19.05 19.40 34.33
CA GLN A 20 -20.15 20.12 33.67
C GLN A 20 -20.48 19.53 32.28
N GLY A 21 -19.49 19.13 31.51
CA GLY A 21 -19.67 18.45 30.21
C GLY A 21 -20.38 17.10 30.36
N ILE A 22 -20.01 16.31 31.35
CA ILE A 22 -20.65 15.03 31.69
C ILE A 22 -22.09 15.24 32.15
N ALA A 23 -22.36 16.22 32.99
CA ALA A 23 -23.69 16.57 33.46
C ALA A 23 -24.62 17.03 32.32
N ALA A 24 -24.12 17.84 31.39
CA ALA A 24 -24.84 18.31 30.22
C ALA A 24 -25.12 17.16 29.23
N PHE A 25 -24.18 16.23 29.06
CA PHE A 25 -24.36 15.02 28.25
C PHE A 25 -25.43 14.13 28.85
N ASN A 26 -25.35 13.82 30.16
CA ASN A 26 -26.32 12.98 30.85
C ASN A 26 -27.72 13.58 30.86
N ALA A 27 -27.87 14.91 30.94
CA ALA A 27 -29.14 15.60 30.84
C ALA A 27 -29.77 15.52 29.44
N ARG A 28 -28.96 15.46 28.39
CA ARG A 28 -29.42 15.42 26.98
C ARG A 28 -29.79 14.01 26.51
N TYR A 29 -29.25 12.98 27.16
CA TYR A 29 -29.47 11.57 26.84
C TYR A 29 -30.06 10.75 27.98
N ALA A 30 -30.86 11.40 28.85
CA ALA A 30 -31.59 10.75 29.94
C ALA A 30 -32.57 9.70 29.38
N GLY A 31 -32.12 8.47 29.27
CA GLY A 31 -32.91 7.33 28.76
C GLY A 31 -32.13 6.20 28.12
N GLN A 32 -30.91 6.43 27.69
CA GLN A 32 -30.06 5.39 27.13
C GLN A 32 -28.61 5.54 27.62
N ASN A 33 -28.15 4.57 28.42
CA ASN A 33 -26.79 4.40 28.93
C ASN A 33 -26.15 5.62 29.64
N GLN A 34 -26.34 5.73 30.94
CA GLN A 34 -25.66 6.72 31.78
C GLN A 34 -24.17 6.40 31.87
N LEU A 35 -23.33 7.34 31.44
CA LEU A 35 -21.87 7.32 31.67
C LEU A 35 -21.60 7.66 33.14
N ASN A 36 -21.33 6.64 33.97
CA ASN A 36 -20.93 6.81 35.36
C ASN A 36 -19.39 6.83 35.43
N LEU A 37 -18.79 7.99 35.19
CA LEU A 37 -17.37 8.22 35.40
C LEU A 37 -17.15 8.75 36.83
N GLN A 38 -16.82 7.85 37.76
CA GLN A 38 -16.29 8.27 39.07
C GLN A 38 -14.83 8.73 38.91
N ILE A 39 -14.61 10.02 38.88
CA ILE A 39 -13.27 10.59 38.89
C ILE A 39 -12.72 10.52 40.33
N ASN A 40 -11.87 9.54 40.59
CA ASN A 40 -11.17 9.42 41.88
C ASN A 40 -9.94 10.34 41.87
N GLN A 41 -10.03 11.46 42.58
CA GLN A 41 -8.96 12.47 42.68
C GLN A 41 -7.59 11.95 43.14
N ARG A 42 -7.51 10.78 43.73
CA ARG A 42 -6.23 10.17 44.19
C ARG A 42 -5.45 9.41 43.10
N SER A 43 -6.08 9.08 41.99
CA SER A 43 -5.43 8.34 40.88
C SER A 43 -4.81 9.26 39.82
N PHE A 44 -5.01 10.56 39.90
CA PHE A 44 -4.54 11.53 38.89
C PHE A 44 -3.12 12.04 39.05
N SER A 45 -2.50 11.86 40.23
CA SER A 45 -1.18 12.46 40.54
C SER A 45 0.04 11.67 40.02
N GLN A 46 -0.12 10.39 39.64
CA GLN A 46 0.98 9.57 39.13
C GLN A 46 1.00 9.35 37.61
N PRO A 47 -0.15 9.34 36.86
CA PRO A 47 -0.11 9.14 35.42
C PRO A 47 0.25 10.40 34.60
N LEU A 48 0.14 11.61 35.18
CA LEU A 48 0.36 12.85 34.44
C LEU A 48 1.77 13.03 33.86
N GLY A 49 2.78 12.47 34.52
CA GLY A 49 4.15 12.48 33.99
C GLY A 49 4.33 11.60 32.73
N ARG A 50 3.54 10.52 32.61
CA ARG A 50 3.52 9.66 31.42
C ARG A 50 2.61 10.23 30.33
N ILE A 51 1.47 10.79 30.69
CA ILE A 51 0.54 11.44 29.75
C ILE A 51 1.19 12.66 29.09
N THR A 52 2.04 13.42 29.76
CA THR A 52 2.76 14.54 29.14
C THR A 52 3.84 14.10 28.16
N SER A 53 4.51 12.96 28.38
CA SER A 53 5.43 12.39 27.39
C SER A 53 4.67 11.79 26.21
N ASP A 54 3.57 11.12 26.48
CA ASP A 54 2.71 10.53 25.45
C ASP A 54 1.96 11.61 24.65
N LEU A 55 1.60 12.77 25.27
CA LEU A 55 1.05 13.92 24.56
C LEU A 55 2.09 14.63 23.67
N ALA A 56 3.35 14.72 24.09
CA ALA A 56 4.42 15.26 23.26
C ALA A 56 4.71 14.37 22.06
N ASP A 57 4.65 13.07 22.25
CA ASP A 57 4.76 12.08 21.18
C ASP A 57 3.54 12.10 20.24
N PHE A 58 2.34 12.28 20.77
CA PHE A 58 1.10 12.46 20.02
C PHE A 58 1.09 13.79 19.24
N GLU A 59 1.60 14.87 19.85
CA GLU A 59 1.77 16.16 19.17
C GLU A 59 2.78 16.09 18.02
N SER A 60 3.82 15.29 18.16
CA SER A 60 4.79 15.03 17.10
C SER A 60 4.18 14.22 15.95
N ALA A 61 3.31 13.24 16.26
CA ALA A 61 2.59 12.46 15.26
C ALA A 61 1.52 13.30 14.52
N LEU A 62 0.86 14.23 15.21
CA LEU A 62 -0.08 15.20 14.61
C LEU A 62 0.62 16.21 13.69
N LYS A 63 1.83 16.65 14.01
CA LYS A 63 2.64 17.53 13.15
C LYS A 63 3.07 16.83 11.85
N ALA A 64 3.29 15.52 11.90
CA ALA A 64 3.62 14.73 10.70
C ALA A 64 2.43 14.54 9.73
N SER A 65 1.18 14.73 10.21
CA SER A 65 -0.04 14.48 9.43
C SER A 65 -0.67 15.72 8.79
N ASN A 66 0.05 16.83 8.57
CA ASN A 66 -0.48 18.08 7.97
C ASN A 66 -1.72 18.70 8.66
N ALA A 67 -2.02 18.33 9.88
CA ALA A 67 -3.05 19.00 10.65
C ALA A 67 -2.51 20.36 11.13
N ARG A 68 -3.08 21.45 10.66
CA ARG A 68 -2.76 22.80 11.12
C ARG A 68 -3.07 22.90 12.61
N VAL A 69 -2.04 22.99 13.44
CA VAL A 69 -2.18 23.29 14.86
C VAL A 69 -2.64 24.73 14.98
N LEU A 70 -3.85 24.94 15.48
CA LEU A 70 -4.36 26.26 15.83
C LEU A 70 -3.54 26.81 17.00
N ALA A 71 -2.83 27.91 16.75
CA ALA A 71 -2.15 28.66 17.79
C ALA A 71 -3.16 29.18 18.80
N PHE A 72 -2.98 28.86 20.07
CA PHE A 72 -3.80 29.36 21.18
C PHE A 72 -3.53 30.84 21.41
N GLY A 73 -4.38 31.70 20.86
CA GLY A 73 -4.51 33.10 21.24
C GLY A 73 -5.64 33.28 22.27
N ALA A 74 -5.34 33.89 23.41
CA ALA A 74 -6.27 34.05 24.49
C ALA A 74 -7.40 35.01 24.14
N SER A 75 -8.63 34.55 24.04
CA SER A 75 -9.88 35.24 24.39
C SER A 75 -11.10 34.33 24.14
N THR A 76 -12.19 34.57 24.76
CA THR A 76 -13.52 33.94 24.82
C THR A 76 -13.98 32.90 23.76
N ALA A 77 -13.20 32.70 22.69
CA ALA A 77 -13.35 31.61 21.71
C ALA A 77 -12.88 30.25 22.26
N VAL A 78 -12.18 30.18 23.38
CA VAL A 78 -11.55 29.01 23.99
C VAL A 78 -12.58 27.94 24.35
N LEU A 79 -13.75 28.29 24.84
CA LEU A 79 -14.80 27.33 25.22
C LEU A 79 -15.39 26.59 24.01
N GLY A 80 -15.58 27.28 22.89
CA GLY A 80 -16.03 26.65 21.63
C GLY A 80 -14.98 25.74 20.98
N GLY A 81 -13.69 26.12 21.11
CA GLY A 81 -12.56 25.36 20.63
C GLY A 81 -12.35 24.07 21.44
N VAL A 82 -12.41 24.14 22.75
CA VAL A 82 -12.28 22.98 23.65
C VAL A 82 -13.39 21.97 23.41
N ILE A 83 -14.65 22.42 23.25
CA ILE A 83 -15.78 21.51 22.94
C ILE A 83 -15.61 20.84 21.58
N ARG A 84 -15.07 21.55 20.57
CA ARG A 84 -14.72 20.95 19.27
C ARG A 84 -13.60 19.93 19.40
N SER A 85 -12.53 20.25 20.11
CA SER A 85 -11.40 19.35 20.34
C SER A 85 -11.83 18.09 21.11
N PHE A 86 -12.71 18.21 22.10
CA PHE A 86 -13.29 17.05 22.81
C PHE A 86 -14.21 16.21 21.91
N LYS A 87 -14.99 16.85 21.01
CA LYS A 87 -15.78 16.12 20.03
C LYS A 87 -14.89 15.36 19.04
N GLU A 88 -13.82 15.98 18.59
CA GLU A 88 -12.86 15.35 17.68
C GLU A 88 -12.11 14.21 18.36
N ILE A 89 -11.66 14.38 19.62
CA ILE A 89 -11.04 13.32 20.42
C ILE A 89 -12.04 12.18 20.68
N ALA A 90 -13.29 12.48 21.03
CA ALA A 90 -14.30 11.46 21.25
C ALA A 90 -14.64 10.71 19.96
N ASN A 91 -14.73 11.38 18.82
CA ASN A 91 -14.96 10.75 17.52
C ASN A 91 -13.78 9.85 17.12
N VAL A 92 -12.55 10.30 17.30
CA VAL A 92 -11.34 9.50 17.04
C VAL A 92 -11.31 8.26 17.93
N THR A 93 -11.67 8.38 19.21
CA THR A 93 -11.74 7.22 20.12
C THR A 93 -12.81 6.21 19.70
N ILE A 94 -13.99 6.68 19.27
CA ILE A 94 -15.07 5.83 18.78
C ILE A 94 -14.66 5.12 17.47
N GLU A 95 -13.99 5.82 16.57
CA GLU A 95 -13.49 5.24 15.32
C GLU A 95 -12.42 4.17 15.58
N VAL A 96 -11.49 4.43 16.50
CA VAL A 96 -10.48 3.46 16.94
C VAL A 96 -11.14 2.21 17.54
N GLU A 97 -12.08 2.38 18.47
CA GLU A 97 -12.80 1.24 19.08
C GLU A 97 -13.58 0.43 18.05
N LYS A 98 -14.24 1.10 17.11
CA LYS A 98 -14.96 0.45 16.02
C LYS A 98 -13.99 -0.37 15.14
N SER A 99 -12.89 0.23 14.72
CA SER A 99 -11.89 -0.44 13.88
C SER A 99 -11.30 -1.66 14.57
N LEU A 100 -10.95 -1.55 15.86
CA LEU A 100 -10.45 -2.67 16.67
C LEU A 100 -11.52 -3.76 16.88
N THR A 101 -12.78 -3.36 17.03
CA THR A 101 -13.91 -4.31 17.13
C THR A 101 -14.08 -5.08 15.83
N ASP A 102 -14.00 -4.41 14.69
CA ASP A 102 -14.13 -5.04 13.36
C ASP A 102 -12.96 -5.99 13.09
N ILE A 103 -11.73 -5.62 13.44
CA ILE A 103 -10.56 -6.50 13.38
C ILE A 103 -10.74 -7.71 14.29
N ASN A 104 -11.21 -7.49 15.54
CA ASN A 104 -11.37 -8.56 16.51
C ASN A 104 -12.50 -9.56 16.17
N ARG A 105 -13.50 -9.14 15.39
CA ARG A 105 -14.50 -10.08 14.84
C ARG A 105 -13.85 -11.15 13.95
N VAL A 106 -12.74 -10.80 13.29
CA VAL A 106 -12.03 -11.71 12.40
C VAL A 106 -10.96 -12.49 13.15
N LEU A 107 -10.12 -11.80 13.95
CA LEU A 107 -8.98 -12.42 14.64
C LEU A 107 -9.36 -13.17 15.91
N ASN A 108 -10.53 -12.89 16.51
CA ASN A 108 -11.06 -13.51 17.73
C ASN A 108 -10.05 -13.53 18.89
N LEU A 109 -9.42 -12.39 19.17
CA LEU A 109 -8.41 -12.23 20.20
C LEU A 109 -9.04 -12.03 21.60
N SER A 110 -8.37 -12.53 22.64
CA SER A 110 -8.67 -12.14 24.01
C SER A 110 -8.40 -10.64 24.22
N THR A 111 -9.01 -10.04 25.25
CA THR A 111 -8.83 -8.62 25.59
C THR A 111 -7.35 -8.22 25.69
N ASN A 112 -6.52 -9.04 26.36
CA ASN A 112 -5.09 -8.77 26.51
C ASN A 112 -4.34 -8.83 25.17
N ASN A 113 -4.68 -9.77 24.31
CA ASN A 113 -4.05 -9.90 22.99
C ASN A 113 -4.51 -8.79 22.05
N LEU A 114 -5.77 -8.36 22.14
CA LEU A 114 -6.27 -7.20 21.38
C LEU A 114 -5.58 -5.91 21.80
N GLN A 115 -5.30 -5.71 23.08
CA GLN A 115 -4.54 -4.56 23.56
C GLN A 115 -3.11 -4.57 23.05
N LYS A 116 -2.43 -5.72 23.04
CA LYS A 116 -1.09 -5.86 22.44
C LYS A 116 -1.12 -5.56 20.95
N PHE A 117 -2.04 -6.16 20.21
CA PHE A 117 -2.24 -5.92 18.79
C PHE A 117 -2.47 -4.43 18.49
N SER A 118 -3.36 -3.78 19.25
CA SER A 118 -3.62 -2.35 19.11
C SER A 118 -2.38 -1.49 19.35
N SER A 119 -1.58 -1.82 20.37
CA SER A 119 -0.34 -1.09 20.68
C SER A 119 0.70 -1.26 19.58
N GLU A 120 0.83 -2.45 19.01
CA GLU A 120 1.74 -2.72 17.89
C GLU A 120 1.26 -2.03 16.62
N LEU A 121 -0.04 -2.07 16.34
CA LEU A 121 -0.63 -1.37 15.20
C LEU A 121 -0.43 0.15 15.29
N PHE A 122 -0.56 0.71 16.49
CA PHE A 122 -0.27 2.12 16.75
C PHE A 122 1.22 2.45 16.55
N SER A 123 2.11 1.56 16.98
CA SER A 123 3.55 1.69 16.73
C SER A 123 3.87 1.68 15.22
N ILE A 124 3.24 0.79 14.46
CA ILE A 124 3.38 0.70 13.00
C ILE A 124 2.90 2.00 12.35
N SER A 125 1.72 2.53 12.72
CA SER A 125 1.21 3.78 12.16
C SER A 125 2.17 4.95 12.41
N LYS A 126 2.77 5.01 13.60
CA LYS A 126 3.79 6.02 13.95
C LYS A 126 5.07 5.86 13.12
N GLN A 127 5.58 4.64 12.97
CA GLN A 127 6.82 4.35 12.23
C GLN A 127 6.66 4.66 10.74
N THR A 128 5.51 4.36 10.17
CA THR A 128 5.20 4.60 8.76
C THR A 128 4.66 6.00 8.49
N ALA A 129 4.51 6.84 9.53
CA ALA A 129 3.89 8.17 9.48
C ALA A 129 2.49 8.14 8.80
N SER A 130 1.74 7.07 9.05
CA SER A 130 0.38 6.87 8.56
C SER A 130 -0.64 7.11 9.67
N SER A 131 -1.91 7.35 9.32
CA SER A 131 -2.96 7.46 10.32
C SER A 131 -3.28 6.10 10.94
N PHE A 132 -3.83 6.09 12.17
CA PHE A 132 -4.31 4.85 12.77
C PHE A 132 -5.49 4.25 11.98
N ASP A 133 -6.29 5.07 11.33
CA ASP A 133 -7.38 4.65 10.45
C ASP A 133 -6.85 3.87 9.24
N ASP A 134 -5.81 4.37 8.57
CA ASP A 134 -5.16 3.67 7.46
C ASP A 134 -4.55 2.34 7.92
N ALA A 135 -3.87 2.34 9.07
CA ALA A 135 -3.32 1.13 9.66
C ALA A 135 -4.40 0.10 10.00
N SER A 136 -5.53 0.56 10.57
CA SER A 136 -6.66 -0.29 10.92
C SER A 136 -7.34 -0.88 9.68
N LYS A 137 -7.53 -0.09 8.64
CA LYS A 137 -8.10 -0.55 7.36
C LYS A 137 -7.21 -1.62 6.73
N ALA A 138 -5.91 -1.37 6.65
CA ALA A 138 -4.96 -2.35 6.12
C ALA A 138 -4.95 -3.64 6.96
N ALA A 139 -4.90 -3.53 8.28
CA ALA A 139 -4.92 -4.67 9.20
C ALA A 139 -6.22 -5.48 9.09
N LEU A 140 -7.38 -4.83 8.95
CA LEU A 140 -8.67 -5.49 8.77
C LEU A 140 -8.69 -6.30 7.48
N GLU A 141 -8.23 -5.73 6.36
CA GLU A 141 -8.20 -6.42 5.08
C GLU A 141 -7.25 -7.64 5.10
N PHE A 142 -6.07 -7.52 5.69
CA PHE A 142 -5.17 -8.67 5.87
C PHE A 142 -5.75 -9.72 6.83
N SER A 143 -6.43 -9.31 7.91
CA SER A 143 -7.10 -10.24 8.83
C SER A 143 -8.15 -11.09 8.11
N ARG A 144 -8.91 -10.47 7.19
CA ARG A 144 -9.92 -11.16 6.36
C ARG A 144 -9.34 -12.23 5.44
N GLN A 145 -8.05 -12.15 5.14
CA GLN A 145 -7.34 -13.15 4.34
C GLN A 145 -6.93 -14.40 5.16
N GLY A 146 -7.30 -14.46 6.44
CA GLY A 146 -7.01 -15.58 7.32
C GLY A 146 -5.59 -15.61 7.88
N LEU A 147 -4.88 -14.49 7.82
CA LEU A 147 -3.55 -14.36 8.39
C LEU A 147 -3.60 -14.31 9.92
N ASN A 148 -2.57 -14.86 10.56
CA ASN A 148 -2.41 -14.73 12.00
C ASN A 148 -2.04 -13.29 12.39
N THR A 149 -2.06 -13.00 13.68
CA THR A 149 -1.80 -11.66 14.24
C THR A 149 -0.45 -11.08 13.82
N GLU A 150 0.61 -11.88 13.89
CA GLU A 150 1.98 -11.47 13.56
C GLU A 150 2.11 -11.13 12.06
N GLU A 151 1.63 -12.02 11.21
CA GLU A 151 1.67 -11.81 9.77
C GLU A 151 0.78 -10.65 9.34
N THR A 152 -0.38 -10.46 9.97
CA THR A 152 -1.26 -9.31 9.75
C THR A 152 -0.53 -8.00 10.05
N LEU A 153 0.13 -7.88 11.20
CA LEU A 153 0.88 -6.68 11.58
C LEU A 153 2.06 -6.41 10.64
N LYS A 154 2.82 -7.45 10.30
CA LYS A 154 3.96 -7.35 9.39
C LYS A 154 3.53 -6.85 8.01
N ARG A 155 2.52 -7.49 7.40
CA ARG A 155 2.01 -7.06 6.09
C ARG A 155 1.36 -5.69 6.14
N THR A 156 0.75 -5.32 7.27
CA THR A 156 0.23 -3.96 7.48
C THR A 156 1.35 -2.93 7.42
N ALA A 157 2.48 -3.17 8.10
CA ALA A 157 3.64 -2.28 8.04
C ALA A 157 4.19 -2.12 6.61
N ASP A 158 4.29 -3.22 5.87
CA ASP A 158 4.73 -3.22 4.47
C ASP A 158 3.75 -2.45 3.57
N ALA A 159 2.43 -2.66 3.74
CA ALA A 159 1.40 -1.95 2.98
C ALA A 159 1.41 -0.45 3.26
N LEU A 160 1.58 -0.04 4.52
CA LEU A 160 1.68 1.38 4.87
C LEU A 160 2.98 2.01 4.36
N THR A 161 4.06 1.25 4.28
CA THR A 161 5.30 1.69 3.61
C THR A 161 5.04 1.93 2.12
N LEU A 162 4.31 1.04 1.46
CA LEU A 162 3.89 1.22 0.07
C LEU A 162 2.98 2.44 -0.10
N VAL A 163 2.00 2.65 0.80
CA VAL A 163 1.16 3.87 0.81
C VAL A 163 2.01 5.13 0.83
N ARG A 164 3.03 5.16 1.69
CA ARG A 164 3.94 6.31 1.80
C ARG A 164 4.77 6.52 0.55
N LEU A 165 5.23 5.45 -0.06
CA LEU A 165 6.03 5.49 -1.28
C LEU A 165 5.20 5.97 -2.49
N THR A 166 3.97 5.48 -2.61
CA THR A 166 3.13 5.64 -3.81
C THR A 166 2.04 6.69 -3.71
N GLY A 167 1.63 7.06 -2.48
CA GLY A 167 0.47 7.93 -2.24
C GLY A 167 -0.90 7.26 -2.49
N ILE A 168 -0.96 5.96 -2.78
CA ILE A 168 -2.23 5.23 -2.93
C ILE A 168 -2.90 5.02 -1.57
N SER A 169 -4.20 4.66 -1.57
CA SER A 169 -4.91 4.35 -0.32
C SER A 169 -4.40 3.05 0.32
N SER A 170 -4.56 2.93 1.64
CA SER A 170 -4.19 1.72 2.39
C SER A 170 -4.91 0.47 1.88
N THR A 171 -6.19 0.56 1.56
CA THR A 171 -6.96 -0.53 0.95
C THR A 171 -6.36 -0.96 -0.39
N ARG A 172 -6.02 0.00 -1.26
CA ARG A 172 -5.42 -0.29 -2.55
C ARG A 172 -4.03 -0.94 -2.42
N ALA A 173 -3.21 -0.47 -1.47
CA ALA A 173 -1.91 -1.07 -1.20
C ALA A 173 -2.03 -2.54 -0.76
N VAL A 174 -3.01 -2.86 0.10
CA VAL A 174 -3.29 -4.25 0.50
C VAL A 174 -3.74 -5.10 -0.68
N GLU A 175 -4.67 -4.60 -1.50
CA GLU A 175 -5.17 -5.31 -2.68
C GLU A 175 -4.04 -5.61 -3.66
N ASP A 176 -3.24 -4.61 -4.01
CA ASP A 176 -2.16 -4.73 -4.99
C ASP A 176 -1.02 -5.63 -4.49
N LEU A 177 -0.62 -5.52 -3.21
CA LEU A 177 0.36 -6.44 -2.60
C LEU A 177 -0.16 -7.87 -2.57
N THR A 178 -1.41 -8.06 -2.19
CA THR A 178 -2.05 -9.38 -2.15
C THR A 178 -2.11 -10.00 -3.56
N ALA A 179 -2.56 -9.22 -4.54
CA ALA A 179 -2.63 -9.67 -5.94
C ALA A 179 -1.23 -10.02 -6.49
N THR A 180 -0.22 -9.21 -6.17
CA THR A 180 1.16 -9.45 -6.60
C THR A 180 1.72 -10.73 -5.99
N ILE A 181 1.60 -10.92 -4.67
CA ILE A 181 2.09 -12.13 -3.98
C ILE A 181 1.35 -13.38 -4.48
N ASN A 182 0.05 -13.31 -4.64
CA ASN A 182 -0.74 -14.43 -5.16
C ASN A 182 -0.40 -14.73 -6.63
N GLY A 183 -0.15 -13.68 -7.43
CA GLY A 183 0.29 -13.80 -8.81
C GLY A 183 1.65 -14.50 -8.95
N PHE A 184 2.53 -14.35 -7.98
CA PHE A 184 3.85 -15.00 -7.92
C PHE A 184 3.96 -16.00 -6.78
N SER A 185 2.89 -16.75 -6.50
CA SER A 185 2.82 -17.70 -5.38
C SER A 185 3.94 -18.74 -5.35
N LYS A 186 4.44 -19.15 -6.52
CA LYS A 186 5.57 -20.10 -6.63
C LYS A 186 6.92 -19.49 -6.23
N ALA A 187 7.05 -18.19 -6.27
CA ALA A 187 8.30 -17.50 -5.94
C ALA A 187 8.52 -17.32 -4.42
N GLY A 188 7.47 -17.52 -3.59
CA GLY A 188 7.56 -17.39 -2.14
C GLY A 188 7.92 -15.98 -1.66
N LEU A 189 7.59 -14.94 -2.43
CA LEU A 189 7.91 -13.55 -2.10
C LEU A 189 7.14 -13.09 -0.86
N THR A 190 7.82 -12.34 0.00
CA THR A 190 7.18 -11.60 1.09
C THR A 190 6.74 -10.21 0.64
N THR A 191 5.77 -9.61 1.32
CA THR A 191 5.34 -8.22 1.08
C THR A 191 6.50 -7.23 1.19
N SER A 192 7.38 -7.44 2.17
CA SER A 192 8.58 -6.62 2.37
C SER A 192 9.55 -6.68 1.17
N GLN A 193 9.78 -7.87 0.62
CA GLN A 193 10.62 -8.01 -0.57
C GLN A 193 10.02 -7.30 -1.78
N VAL A 194 8.70 -7.41 -1.97
CA VAL A 194 8.00 -6.70 -3.05
C VAL A 194 8.18 -5.19 -2.90
N VAL A 195 7.87 -4.63 -1.72
CA VAL A 195 7.98 -3.18 -1.46
C VAL A 195 9.41 -2.68 -1.67
N ASN A 196 10.42 -3.41 -1.17
CA ASN A 196 11.82 -3.02 -1.32
C ASN A 196 12.28 -3.03 -2.78
N LYS A 197 11.86 -4.03 -3.56
CA LYS A 197 12.18 -4.10 -5.00
C LYS A 197 11.52 -2.96 -5.78
N LEU A 198 10.28 -2.61 -5.46
CA LEU A 198 9.59 -1.46 -6.07
C LEU A 198 10.29 -0.14 -5.75
N ALA A 199 10.69 0.04 -4.49
CA ALA A 199 11.40 1.24 -4.06
C ALA A 199 12.78 1.39 -4.75
N ALA A 200 13.51 0.27 -4.92
CA ALA A 200 14.79 0.27 -5.61
C ALA A 200 14.64 0.71 -7.08
N VAL A 201 13.66 0.15 -7.79
CA VAL A 201 13.41 0.53 -9.19
C VAL A 201 12.97 1.99 -9.32
N GLU A 202 12.10 2.49 -8.43
CA GLU A 202 11.70 3.91 -8.45
C GLU A 202 12.87 4.87 -8.21
N GLN A 203 13.85 4.44 -7.40
CA GLN A 203 15.05 5.25 -7.13
C GLN A 203 15.95 5.38 -8.35
N ASP A 204 16.07 4.30 -9.14
CA ASP A 204 17.05 4.21 -10.22
C ASP A 204 16.47 4.54 -11.60
N PHE A 205 15.15 4.48 -11.77
CA PHE A 205 14.46 4.66 -13.03
C PHE A 205 13.34 5.69 -12.95
N ALA A 206 13.03 6.34 -14.08
CA ALA A 206 11.91 7.27 -14.21
C ALA A 206 10.56 6.50 -14.33
N VAL A 207 10.25 5.72 -13.32
CA VAL A 207 8.98 4.99 -13.17
C VAL A 207 8.52 5.08 -11.72
N SER A 208 7.23 5.34 -11.48
CA SER A 208 6.70 5.41 -10.13
C SER A 208 6.44 4.01 -9.55
N ALA A 209 6.69 3.83 -8.26
CA ALA A 209 6.30 2.61 -7.57
C ALA A 209 4.78 2.35 -7.66
N ALA A 210 3.96 3.39 -7.80
CA ALA A 210 2.53 3.27 -8.04
C ALA A 210 2.23 2.58 -9.39
N ASP A 211 2.87 3.01 -10.47
CA ASP A 211 2.72 2.39 -11.79
C ASP A 211 3.24 0.94 -11.80
N LEU A 212 4.39 0.70 -11.15
CA LEU A 212 4.93 -0.65 -11.00
C LEU A 212 3.95 -1.55 -10.27
N THR A 213 3.48 -1.13 -9.10
CA THR A 213 2.54 -1.89 -8.27
C THR A 213 1.25 -2.21 -9.02
N GLU A 214 0.68 -1.23 -9.73
CA GLU A 214 -0.53 -1.41 -10.50
C GLU A 214 -0.33 -2.38 -11.67
N ALA A 215 0.79 -2.30 -12.38
CA ALA A 215 1.09 -3.21 -13.47
C ALA A 215 1.32 -4.65 -12.98
N LEU A 216 2.08 -4.82 -11.88
CA LEU A 216 2.37 -6.13 -11.29
C LEU A 216 1.11 -6.82 -10.76
N SER A 217 0.24 -6.09 -10.07
CA SER A 217 -1.03 -6.65 -9.55
C SER A 217 -1.96 -7.16 -10.65
N ARG A 218 -1.95 -6.50 -11.83
CA ARG A 218 -2.76 -6.87 -13.00
C ARG A 218 -2.20 -8.04 -13.80
N THR A 219 -0.89 -8.24 -13.77
CA THR A 219 -0.18 -9.11 -14.73
C THR A 219 0.44 -10.34 -14.05
N GLY A 220 0.67 -10.31 -12.74
CA GLY A 220 1.50 -11.29 -12.03
C GLY A 220 1.12 -12.74 -12.32
N GLN A 221 -0.16 -13.08 -12.29
CA GLN A 221 -0.61 -14.44 -12.59
C GLN A 221 -0.28 -14.85 -14.03
N ALA A 222 -0.60 -14.01 -15.02
CA ALA A 222 -0.33 -14.30 -16.42
C ALA A 222 1.18 -14.38 -16.70
N ALA A 223 1.98 -13.58 -16.01
CA ALA A 223 3.44 -13.64 -16.08
C ALA A 223 3.96 -14.98 -15.54
N GLN A 224 3.53 -15.38 -14.34
CA GLN A 224 3.93 -16.66 -13.75
C GLN A 224 3.54 -17.87 -14.63
N GLU A 225 2.33 -17.85 -15.20
CA GLU A 225 1.87 -18.89 -16.13
C GLU A 225 2.70 -18.94 -17.41
N ALA A 226 3.20 -17.79 -17.87
CA ALA A 226 4.06 -17.67 -19.04
C ALA A 226 5.57 -17.85 -18.72
N GLY A 227 5.91 -18.31 -17.53
CA GLY A 227 7.30 -18.55 -17.10
C GLY A 227 8.12 -17.28 -16.86
N VAL A 228 7.47 -16.15 -16.58
CA VAL A 228 8.11 -14.87 -16.25
C VAL A 228 8.13 -14.70 -14.73
N ASP A 229 9.30 -14.50 -14.16
CA ASP A 229 9.45 -14.25 -12.73
C ASP A 229 9.15 -12.77 -12.37
N PHE A 230 9.15 -12.49 -11.07
CA PHE A 230 8.81 -11.15 -10.55
C PHE A 230 9.80 -10.07 -11.05
N ASP A 231 11.11 -10.35 -11.01
CA ASP A 231 12.14 -9.38 -11.39
C ASP A 231 12.09 -9.10 -12.89
N GLN A 232 11.89 -10.15 -13.69
CA GLN A 232 11.68 -10.03 -15.13
C GLN A 232 10.43 -9.18 -15.45
N LEU A 233 9.31 -9.41 -14.75
CA LEU A 233 8.10 -8.61 -14.98
C LEU A 233 8.33 -7.16 -14.55
N ASN A 234 8.97 -6.92 -13.42
CA ASN A 234 9.30 -5.58 -12.94
C ASN A 234 10.18 -4.82 -13.97
N ALA A 235 11.20 -5.49 -14.48
CA ALA A 235 12.06 -4.94 -15.53
C ALA A 235 11.29 -4.66 -16.85
N LEU A 236 10.37 -5.54 -17.26
CA LEU A 236 9.53 -5.33 -18.45
C LEU A 236 8.59 -4.12 -18.28
N VAL A 237 7.98 -3.95 -17.10
CA VAL A 237 7.12 -2.80 -16.79
C VAL A 237 7.94 -1.51 -16.82
N THR A 238 9.13 -1.52 -16.21
CA THR A 238 10.06 -0.39 -16.19
C THR A 238 10.45 0.02 -17.63
N THR A 239 10.84 -0.96 -18.44
CA THR A 239 11.18 -0.76 -19.86
C THR A 239 10.02 -0.18 -20.65
N ALA A 240 8.83 -0.77 -20.49
CA ALA A 240 7.63 -0.29 -21.19
C ALA A 240 7.26 1.14 -20.76
N GLN A 241 7.38 1.46 -19.47
CA GLN A 241 7.08 2.78 -18.96
C GLN A 241 8.07 3.83 -19.48
N GLN A 242 9.36 3.56 -19.44
CA GLN A 242 10.37 4.46 -19.96
C GLN A 242 10.22 4.72 -21.46
N ASN A 243 9.90 3.68 -22.24
CA ASN A 243 9.77 3.80 -23.69
C ASN A 243 8.42 4.35 -24.16
N THR A 244 7.35 4.29 -23.33
CA THR A 244 5.99 4.62 -23.79
C THR A 244 5.22 5.60 -22.92
N ALA A 245 5.62 5.80 -21.67
CA ALA A 245 4.97 6.66 -20.66
C ALA A 245 3.43 6.46 -20.56
N ARG A 246 2.96 5.18 -20.60
CA ARG A 246 1.53 4.84 -20.65
C ARG A 246 0.88 4.59 -19.29
N GLY A 247 1.67 4.58 -18.22
CA GLY A 247 1.20 4.28 -16.86
C GLY A 247 0.93 2.80 -16.60
N GLY A 248 0.94 2.44 -15.31
CA GLY A 248 0.91 1.05 -14.84
C GLY A 248 -0.28 0.25 -15.31
N ALA A 249 -1.49 0.83 -15.29
CA ALA A 249 -2.71 0.15 -15.71
C ALA A 249 -2.67 -0.30 -17.19
N VAL A 250 -2.22 0.59 -18.08
CA VAL A 250 -2.14 0.31 -19.52
C VAL A 250 -1.07 -0.72 -19.81
N ILE A 251 0.11 -0.56 -19.21
CA ILE A 251 1.25 -1.46 -19.38
C ILE A 251 0.92 -2.84 -18.81
N GLY A 252 0.33 -2.92 -17.61
CA GLY A 252 -0.07 -4.19 -17.00
C GLY A 252 -1.07 -4.95 -17.86
N ASN A 253 -2.11 -4.30 -18.36
CA ASN A 253 -3.09 -4.93 -19.26
C ASN A 253 -2.45 -5.35 -20.59
N ALA A 254 -1.49 -4.58 -21.10
CA ALA A 254 -0.78 -4.91 -22.32
C ALA A 254 0.09 -6.17 -22.15
N LEU A 255 0.94 -6.20 -21.12
CA LEU A 255 1.78 -7.35 -20.83
C LEU A 255 0.96 -8.60 -20.51
N LYS A 256 -0.14 -8.48 -19.75
CA LYS A 256 -1.10 -9.57 -19.55
C LYS A 256 -1.61 -10.15 -20.87
N THR A 257 -1.99 -9.27 -21.81
CA THR A 257 -2.48 -9.68 -23.14
C THR A 257 -1.37 -10.38 -23.92
N ILE A 258 -0.15 -9.82 -23.94
CA ILE A 258 1.01 -10.39 -24.61
C ILE A 258 1.31 -11.79 -24.08
N PHE A 259 1.42 -11.96 -22.77
CA PHE A 259 1.70 -13.24 -22.15
C PHE A 259 0.62 -14.27 -22.44
N THR A 260 -0.66 -13.88 -22.34
CA THR A 260 -1.78 -14.78 -22.67
C THR A 260 -1.77 -15.21 -24.14
N ARG A 261 -1.39 -14.30 -25.05
CA ARG A 261 -1.31 -14.61 -26.49
C ARG A 261 -0.12 -15.50 -26.83
N LEU A 262 1.02 -15.31 -26.17
CA LEU A 262 2.20 -16.16 -26.30
C LEU A 262 2.00 -17.61 -25.78
N GLN A 263 0.87 -17.91 -25.11
CA GLN A 263 0.48 -19.27 -24.74
C GLN A 263 -0.44 -19.93 -25.78
N ARG A 264 -0.83 -19.24 -26.85
CA ARG A 264 -1.75 -19.75 -27.86
C ARG A 264 -0.98 -20.46 -28.96
N THR A 265 -1.41 -21.67 -29.30
CA THR A 265 -0.80 -22.46 -30.39
C THR A 265 -0.72 -21.69 -31.68
N GLU A 266 -1.80 -21.00 -32.07
CA GLU A 266 -1.82 -20.17 -33.28
C GLU A 266 -0.73 -19.10 -33.31
N THR A 267 -0.48 -18.43 -32.18
CA THR A 267 0.57 -17.40 -32.07
C THR A 267 1.96 -18.01 -32.12
N LEU A 268 2.16 -19.16 -31.47
CA LEU A 268 3.42 -19.89 -31.48
C LEU A 268 3.75 -20.40 -32.88
N ASP A 269 2.79 -21.04 -33.56
CA ASP A 269 2.97 -21.57 -34.92
C ASP A 269 3.29 -20.42 -35.90
N GLN A 270 2.64 -19.27 -35.75
CA GLN A 270 2.94 -18.10 -36.57
C GLN A 270 4.39 -17.62 -36.37
N LEU A 271 4.86 -17.56 -35.12
CA LEU A 271 6.24 -17.16 -34.83
C LEU A 271 7.25 -18.17 -35.40
N GLU A 272 6.99 -19.45 -35.25
CA GLU A 272 7.83 -20.53 -35.83
C GLU A 272 7.91 -20.48 -37.37
N ASN A 273 6.82 -20.11 -38.05
CA ASN A 273 6.80 -19.91 -39.49
C ASN A 273 7.75 -18.79 -40.00
N PHE A 274 8.14 -17.88 -39.08
CA PHE A 274 9.12 -16.82 -39.33
C PHE A 274 10.48 -17.09 -38.67
N ASN A 275 10.78 -18.36 -38.38
CA ASN A 275 12.02 -18.82 -37.73
C ASN A 275 12.29 -18.21 -36.36
N ILE A 276 11.26 -17.77 -35.63
CA ILE A 276 11.36 -17.31 -34.26
C ILE A 276 11.19 -18.51 -33.33
N ALA A 277 12.23 -18.87 -32.60
CA ALA A 277 12.18 -20.01 -31.70
C ALA A 277 11.24 -19.74 -30.51
N VAL A 278 10.24 -20.61 -30.33
CA VAL A 278 9.25 -20.53 -29.25
C VAL A 278 9.25 -21.79 -28.37
N ARG A 279 10.00 -22.84 -28.78
CA ARG A 279 10.12 -24.10 -28.04
C ARG A 279 11.58 -24.47 -27.81
N ASP A 280 11.80 -25.21 -26.72
CA ASP A 280 13.09 -25.82 -26.45
C ASP A 280 13.31 -27.11 -27.30
N VAL A 281 14.49 -27.72 -27.18
CA VAL A 281 14.85 -28.95 -27.87
C VAL A 281 14.00 -30.16 -27.46
N GLN A 282 13.26 -30.08 -26.34
CA GLN A 282 12.33 -31.10 -25.86
C GLN A 282 10.89 -30.84 -26.35
N GLY A 283 10.64 -29.71 -27.02
CA GLY A 283 9.31 -29.31 -27.52
C GLY A 283 8.47 -28.53 -26.49
N ASN A 284 9.01 -28.19 -25.30
CA ASN A 284 8.31 -27.36 -24.34
C ASN A 284 8.32 -25.91 -24.79
N ILE A 285 7.24 -25.17 -24.46
CA ILE A 285 7.15 -23.73 -24.74
C ILE A 285 8.20 -23.00 -23.89
N LEU A 286 8.99 -22.14 -24.53
CA LEU A 286 9.95 -21.28 -23.85
C LEU A 286 9.26 -20.24 -22.93
N PRO A 287 9.89 -19.76 -21.86
CA PRO A 287 9.41 -18.62 -21.11
C PRO A 287 9.13 -17.42 -22.03
N ALA A 288 8.04 -16.68 -21.73
CA ALA A 288 7.61 -15.59 -22.63
C ALA A 288 8.67 -14.52 -22.85
N VAL A 289 9.52 -14.24 -21.86
CA VAL A 289 10.64 -13.30 -22.01
C VAL A 289 11.64 -13.82 -23.07
N GLN A 290 11.92 -15.13 -23.09
CA GLN A 290 12.82 -15.70 -24.08
C GLN A 290 12.21 -15.65 -25.50
N ILE A 291 10.90 -15.91 -25.62
CA ILE A 291 10.19 -15.78 -26.91
C ILE A 291 10.24 -14.34 -27.39
N LEU A 292 10.01 -13.37 -26.49
CA LEU A 292 10.09 -11.93 -26.82
C LEU A 292 11.50 -11.51 -27.23
N LYS A 293 12.55 -12.06 -26.60
CA LYS A 293 13.95 -11.83 -27.00
C LYS A 293 14.23 -12.40 -28.40
N ASN A 294 13.81 -13.63 -28.65
CA ASN A 294 13.95 -14.26 -29.96
C ASN A 294 13.18 -13.47 -31.04
N PHE A 295 12.01 -12.93 -30.70
CA PHE A 295 11.26 -12.07 -31.60
C PHE A 295 11.99 -10.72 -31.82
N ALA A 296 12.55 -10.11 -30.79
CA ALA A 296 13.33 -8.89 -30.91
C ALA A 296 14.55 -9.05 -31.83
N ASP A 297 15.26 -10.18 -31.74
CA ASP A 297 16.43 -10.50 -32.58
C ASP A 297 16.06 -10.56 -34.06
N GLN A 298 14.91 -11.17 -34.40
CA GLN A 298 14.48 -11.32 -35.78
C GLN A 298 13.70 -10.10 -36.30
N TYR A 299 13.27 -9.19 -35.41
CA TYR A 299 12.31 -8.12 -35.74
C TYR A 299 12.77 -7.21 -36.88
N ASN A 300 14.06 -6.87 -36.92
CA ASN A 300 14.60 -5.98 -37.92
C ASN A 300 14.82 -6.65 -39.29
N ASP A 301 14.94 -7.97 -39.33
CA ASP A 301 15.13 -8.77 -40.55
C ASP A 301 13.79 -9.07 -41.25
N LEU A 302 12.66 -8.85 -40.57
CA LEU A 302 11.33 -9.03 -41.12
C LEU A 302 10.95 -7.85 -42.04
N ALA A 303 10.20 -8.12 -43.10
CA ALA A 303 9.56 -7.11 -43.91
C ALA A 303 8.49 -6.34 -43.12
N ASP A 304 8.19 -5.10 -43.50
CA ASP A 304 7.24 -4.22 -42.75
C ASP A 304 5.88 -4.86 -42.52
N ALA A 305 5.32 -5.55 -43.54
CA ALA A 305 4.05 -6.25 -43.43
C ALA A 305 4.11 -7.41 -42.44
N GLN A 306 5.22 -8.15 -42.42
CA GLN A 306 5.46 -9.25 -41.48
C GLN A 306 5.61 -8.76 -40.05
N ARG A 307 6.38 -7.65 -39.84
CA ARG A 307 6.49 -6.96 -38.53
C ARG A 307 5.12 -6.53 -38.00
N ALA A 308 4.29 -5.93 -38.85
CA ALA A 308 2.95 -5.51 -38.47
C ALA A 308 2.07 -6.71 -38.07
N GLN A 309 2.04 -7.73 -38.92
CA GLN A 309 1.27 -8.96 -38.68
C GLN A 309 1.66 -9.66 -37.38
N LEU A 310 2.96 -9.91 -37.17
CA LEU A 310 3.44 -10.62 -35.97
C LEU A 310 3.27 -9.77 -34.72
N SER A 311 3.48 -8.45 -34.81
CA SER A 311 3.23 -7.56 -33.66
C SER A 311 1.77 -7.58 -33.24
N GLU A 312 0.83 -7.61 -34.20
CA GLU A 312 -0.60 -7.72 -33.92
C GLU A 312 -0.96 -9.12 -33.37
N GLN A 313 -0.34 -10.17 -33.90
CA GLN A 313 -0.55 -11.53 -33.42
C GLN A 313 -0.12 -11.67 -31.95
N VAL A 314 1.04 -11.14 -31.59
CA VAL A 314 1.62 -11.22 -30.22
C VAL A 314 0.91 -10.27 -29.25
N ALA A 315 0.67 -9.01 -29.65
CA ALA A 315 0.17 -8.00 -28.72
C ALA A 315 -1.35 -7.72 -28.86
N GLY A 316 -1.94 -8.07 -30.00
CA GLY A 316 -3.25 -7.55 -30.39
C GLY A 316 -3.16 -6.09 -30.85
N VAL A 317 -4.15 -5.63 -31.58
CA VAL A 317 -4.19 -4.32 -32.24
C VAL A 317 -3.85 -3.15 -31.29
N TYR A 318 -4.38 -3.19 -30.08
CA TYR A 318 -4.26 -2.07 -29.13
C TYR A 318 -2.94 -2.02 -28.35
N GLN A 319 -2.20 -3.14 -28.28
CA GLN A 319 -1.00 -3.23 -27.42
C GLN A 319 0.33 -3.23 -28.20
N VAL A 320 0.26 -3.08 -29.53
CA VAL A 320 1.44 -3.10 -30.41
C VAL A 320 2.49 -2.06 -29.99
N ASN A 321 2.09 -0.88 -29.54
CA ASN A 321 3.02 0.16 -29.12
C ASN A 321 3.81 -0.25 -27.87
N ILE A 322 3.16 -0.90 -26.90
CA ILE A 322 3.83 -1.42 -25.70
C ILE A 322 4.80 -2.53 -26.09
N LEU A 323 4.37 -3.48 -26.92
CA LEU A 323 5.25 -4.54 -27.43
C LEU A 323 6.50 -3.97 -28.09
N LYS A 324 6.33 -2.99 -29.01
CA LYS A 324 7.46 -2.34 -29.69
C LYS A 324 8.39 -1.63 -28.74
N GLY A 325 7.85 -0.96 -27.71
CA GLY A 325 8.64 -0.33 -26.66
C GLY A 325 9.47 -1.32 -25.85
N VAL A 326 8.92 -2.51 -25.61
CA VAL A 326 9.62 -3.59 -24.89
C VAL A 326 10.69 -4.23 -25.77
N ILE A 327 10.35 -4.74 -26.97
CA ILE A 327 11.28 -5.48 -27.81
C ILE A 327 12.45 -4.65 -28.31
N LYS A 328 12.30 -3.35 -28.43
CA LYS A 328 13.39 -2.42 -28.82
C LYS A 328 14.56 -2.46 -27.85
N ASP A 329 14.32 -2.78 -26.60
CA ASP A 329 15.27 -2.66 -25.48
C ASP A 329 15.75 -4.02 -24.95
N LEU A 330 14.96 -5.09 -25.18
CA LEU A 330 15.16 -6.40 -24.55
C LEU A 330 16.53 -7.03 -24.76
N ASN A 331 17.16 -6.81 -25.93
CA ASN A 331 18.44 -7.40 -26.29
C ASN A 331 19.58 -6.36 -26.27
N ASP A 332 19.30 -5.12 -25.86
CA ASP A 332 20.33 -4.13 -25.65
C ASP A 332 21.01 -4.36 -24.28
N SER A 333 22.30 -4.66 -24.31
CA SER A 333 23.09 -4.91 -23.10
C SER A 333 23.18 -3.70 -22.16
N GLN A 334 22.90 -2.49 -22.67
CA GLN A 334 22.80 -1.24 -21.93
C GLN A 334 21.36 -0.77 -21.79
N GLY A 335 20.40 -1.60 -22.22
CA GLY A 335 18.99 -1.29 -22.19
C GLY A 335 18.42 -1.27 -20.78
N THR A 336 17.29 -0.59 -20.62
CA THR A 336 16.54 -0.49 -19.35
C THR A 336 16.21 -1.86 -18.77
N TYR A 337 15.85 -2.81 -19.62
CA TYR A 337 15.50 -4.16 -19.18
C TYR A 337 16.66 -4.85 -18.44
N VAL A 338 17.86 -4.78 -19.01
CA VAL A 338 19.06 -5.40 -18.42
C VAL A 338 19.47 -4.68 -17.15
N GLN A 339 19.42 -3.35 -17.16
CA GLN A 339 19.75 -2.54 -15.98
C GLN A 339 18.77 -2.77 -14.83
N ALA A 340 17.47 -2.90 -15.10
CA ALA A 340 16.44 -3.12 -14.08
C ALA A 340 16.43 -4.56 -13.50
N LEU A 341 17.18 -5.50 -14.10
CA LEU A 341 17.39 -6.84 -13.55
C LEU A 341 18.59 -6.93 -12.58
N GLN A 342 19.48 -5.93 -12.55
CA GLN A 342 20.67 -5.88 -11.68
C GLN A 342 20.32 -5.34 -10.30
#